data_860d693d6634ea627d7780a0ec194d6d
#
_entry.id   860d693d6634ea627d7780a0ec194d6d
#
_cell.length_a   1.000
_cell.length_b   1.000
_cell.length_c   1.000
_cell.angle_alpha   90.00
_cell.angle_beta   90.00
_cell.angle_gamma   90.00
#
_symmetry.space_group_name_H-M   'P 1'
#
loop_
_entity.id
_entity.type
_entity.pdbx_description
1 polymer ?
#
loop_
_entity_poly.entity_id
_entity_poly.type
_entity_poly.pdbx_seq_one_letter_code
_entity_poly.pdbx_strand_id
1 'polypeptide(L)'
;MLQRLTAALLMLATMTVALPVTGHCDTLGQIKKSAEIRLGYRTDAPPMAFNDESGQPSGYSVELCRRIADAVKEQLKLSSLKVTFVPVTTEERIDAIVNNKADIECGATTMTLSRREKVDFTAMTFLTGGSILSLADSGIDAIANVAGKSVAVVTGTTSQSGLEAYLEKNLIQAKVVEVANRDEAMKRLQAKQVDAFASDQIVLIGLLMQAPDPGAFKLGRDLFSYESYGLVVRRNDADFRLVADRALAQIYRTGQIEQVYAQSFGKAGLRPSELLAAMYAFGALPE
;
A
#
# COMPACT_ATOMS: atom_id res chain seq x y z
N MET A 1 13.94 34.46 -82.20
CA MET A 1 13.50 34.97 -80.88
C MET A 1 12.98 33.80 -80.11
N LEU A 2 13.81 33.26 -79.27
CA LEU A 2 13.49 32.09 -78.39
C LEU A 2 13.07 32.52 -77.01
N GLN A 3 11.84 32.28 -76.68
CA GLN A 3 11.35 32.43 -75.25
C GLN A 3 11.78 31.22 -74.44
N ARG A 4 12.56 31.45 -73.41
CA ARG A 4 12.91 30.44 -72.36
C ARG A 4 11.83 30.41 -71.28
N LEU A 5 11.07 29.33 -71.22
CA LEU A 5 10.22 29.01 -70.08
C LEU A 5 11.06 28.35 -68.97
N THR A 6 11.20 29.03 -67.84
CA THR A 6 11.78 28.47 -66.60
C THR A 6 10.66 27.89 -65.78
N ALA A 7 10.60 26.57 -65.68
CA ALA A 7 9.71 25.86 -64.75
C ALA A 7 10.32 25.86 -63.37
N ALA A 8 9.67 26.55 -62.40
CA ALA A 8 10.03 26.48 -60.96
C ALA A 8 9.35 25.26 -60.36
N LEU A 9 10.14 24.26 -59.98
CA LEU A 9 9.70 23.09 -59.23
C LEU A 9 9.59 23.48 -57.74
N LEU A 10 8.35 23.64 -57.21
CA LEU A 10 8.11 23.78 -55.79
C LEU A 10 8.23 22.40 -55.13
N MET A 11 9.33 22.13 -54.40
CA MET A 11 9.39 21.00 -53.45
C MET A 11 8.59 21.32 -52.21
N LEU A 12 7.44 20.67 -52.05
CA LEU A 12 6.63 20.68 -50.82
C LEU A 12 7.29 19.70 -49.86
N ALA A 13 8.10 20.21 -48.91
CA ALA A 13 8.64 19.41 -47.82
C ALA A 13 7.50 19.11 -46.82
N THR A 14 6.98 17.90 -46.86
CA THR A 14 6.05 17.40 -45.84
C THR A 14 6.81 17.14 -44.52
N MET A 15 6.72 18.09 -43.60
CA MET A 15 7.25 17.97 -42.25
C MET A 15 6.34 17.01 -41.49
N THR A 16 6.70 15.74 -41.40
CA THR A 16 6.04 14.76 -40.54
C THR A 16 6.33 15.16 -39.08
N VAL A 17 5.36 15.81 -38.42
CA VAL A 17 5.38 16.05 -36.99
C VAL A 17 5.18 14.68 -36.35
N ALA A 18 6.25 14.06 -35.86
CA ALA A 18 6.18 12.92 -34.97
C ALA A 18 5.59 13.43 -33.63
N LEU A 19 4.29 13.22 -33.45
CA LEU A 19 3.66 13.41 -32.13
C LEU A 19 4.34 12.46 -31.16
N PRO A 20 4.77 12.94 -29.97
CA PRO A 20 5.27 12.04 -28.94
C PRO A 20 4.13 11.05 -28.61
N VAL A 21 4.34 9.79 -28.90
CA VAL A 21 3.52 8.70 -28.37
C VAL A 21 3.74 8.76 -26.87
N THR A 22 2.83 9.39 -26.12
CA THR A 22 2.79 9.28 -24.68
C THR A 22 2.66 7.80 -24.39
N GLY A 23 3.77 7.19 -23.92
CA GLY A 23 3.81 5.78 -23.60
C GLY A 23 2.71 5.48 -22.59
N HIS A 24 1.59 4.97 -23.08
CA HIS A 24 0.54 4.44 -22.22
C HIS A 24 1.14 3.27 -21.45
N CYS A 25 1.08 3.32 -20.12
CA CYS A 25 1.41 2.17 -19.28
C CYS A 25 0.33 1.11 -19.56
N ASP A 26 0.70 0.03 -20.24
CA ASP A 26 -0.24 -1.03 -20.64
C ASP A 26 0.05 -2.30 -19.84
N THR A 27 -0.32 -2.28 -18.56
CA THR A 27 -0.17 -3.46 -17.67
C THR A 27 -1.03 -4.62 -18.17
N LEU A 28 -2.27 -4.36 -18.61
CA LEU A 28 -3.15 -5.42 -19.11
C LEU A 28 -2.57 -6.09 -20.37
N GLY A 29 -2.01 -5.32 -21.30
CA GLY A 29 -1.35 -5.87 -22.48
C GLY A 29 -0.11 -6.68 -22.15
N GLN A 30 0.69 -6.23 -21.17
CA GLN A 30 1.85 -6.99 -20.68
C GLN A 30 1.41 -8.32 -20.08
N ILE A 31 0.40 -8.32 -19.19
CA ILE A 31 -0.16 -9.53 -18.56
C ILE A 31 -0.75 -10.45 -19.63
N LYS A 32 -1.50 -9.91 -20.59
CA LYS A 32 -2.07 -10.69 -21.69
C LYS A 32 -1.00 -11.42 -22.50
N LYS A 33 0.13 -10.77 -22.74
CA LYS A 33 1.25 -11.31 -23.52
C LYS A 33 2.04 -12.38 -22.76
N SER A 34 2.27 -12.15 -21.44
CA SER A 34 3.09 -13.05 -20.61
C SER A 34 2.29 -14.16 -19.95
N ALA A 35 0.96 -14.01 -19.82
CA ALA A 35 0.08 -14.80 -18.95
C ALA A 35 0.59 -14.84 -17.49
N GLU A 36 1.18 -13.74 -17.01
CA GLU A 36 1.71 -13.60 -15.65
C GLU A 36 1.34 -12.24 -15.08
N ILE A 37 0.92 -12.20 -13.79
CA ILE A 37 0.76 -11.00 -12.98
C ILE A 37 1.71 -11.06 -11.78
N ARG A 38 2.39 -9.95 -11.48
CA ARG A 38 3.38 -9.84 -10.41
C ARG A 38 2.81 -8.99 -9.29
N LEU A 39 2.61 -9.62 -8.13
CA LEU A 39 2.07 -9.00 -6.93
C LEU A 39 3.22 -8.63 -6.00
N GLY A 40 3.53 -7.33 -5.89
CA GLY A 40 4.46 -6.81 -4.90
C GLY A 40 3.84 -6.90 -3.50
N TYR A 41 4.56 -7.37 -2.49
CA TYR A 41 4.02 -7.47 -1.14
C TYR A 41 5.10 -7.26 -0.07
N ARG A 42 4.65 -6.81 1.10
CA ARG A 42 5.49 -6.65 2.29
C ARG A 42 5.56 -7.96 3.05
N THR A 43 6.73 -8.28 3.57
CA THR A 43 6.92 -9.50 4.39
C THR A 43 6.77 -9.25 5.89
N ASP A 44 6.68 -7.97 6.31
CA ASP A 44 6.77 -7.51 7.71
C ASP A 44 5.59 -6.62 8.16
N ALA A 45 4.45 -6.67 7.46
CA ALA A 45 3.30 -5.81 7.76
C ALA A 45 2.02 -6.62 8.07
N PRO A 46 2.04 -7.56 9.05
CA PRO A 46 0.83 -8.26 9.46
C PRO A 46 -0.21 -7.27 10.00
N PRO A 47 -1.49 -7.53 9.85
CA PRO A 47 -2.13 -8.60 9.11
C PRO A 47 -2.43 -8.23 7.64
N MET A 48 -1.85 -7.11 7.13
CA MET A 48 -2.10 -6.59 5.78
C MET A 48 -1.34 -7.37 4.70
N ALA A 49 -0.02 -7.54 4.90
CA ALA A 49 0.85 -8.32 4.02
C ALA A 49 2.05 -8.84 4.83
N PHE A 50 2.28 -10.13 4.81
CA PHE A 50 3.36 -10.79 5.57
C PHE A 50 3.61 -12.20 5.03
N ASN A 51 4.68 -12.83 5.47
CA ASN A 51 4.86 -14.27 5.28
C ASN A 51 4.20 -15.03 6.43
N ASP A 52 3.36 -16.02 6.10
CA ASP A 52 2.79 -16.93 7.08
C ASP A 52 3.85 -17.90 7.64
N GLU A 53 3.44 -18.80 8.54
CA GLU A 53 4.33 -19.79 9.17
C GLU A 53 4.99 -20.73 8.17
N SER A 54 4.41 -20.91 6.99
CA SER A 54 4.98 -21.70 5.87
C SER A 54 5.86 -20.88 4.94
N GLY A 55 6.05 -19.58 5.23
CA GLY A 55 6.80 -18.64 4.40
C GLY A 55 6.04 -18.15 3.18
N GLN A 56 4.73 -18.40 3.09
CA GLN A 56 3.93 -17.98 1.95
C GLN A 56 3.34 -16.58 2.15
N PRO A 57 3.20 -15.80 1.05
CA PRO A 57 2.55 -14.50 1.09
C PRO A 57 1.11 -14.59 1.58
N SER A 58 0.78 -13.85 2.63
CA SER A 58 -0.52 -13.86 3.29
C SER A 58 -0.92 -12.46 3.75
N GLY A 59 -2.19 -12.27 4.08
CA GLY A 59 -2.73 -11.05 4.64
C GLY A 59 -3.86 -10.43 3.84
N TYR A 60 -4.50 -9.45 4.43
CA TYR A 60 -5.68 -8.78 3.89
C TYR A 60 -5.47 -8.20 2.49
N SER A 61 -4.42 -7.41 2.30
CA SER A 61 -4.11 -6.79 1.00
C SER A 61 -3.65 -7.81 -0.02
N VAL A 62 -2.96 -8.88 0.41
CA VAL A 62 -2.54 -9.99 -0.45
C VAL A 62 -3.77 -10.73 -0.99
N GLU A 63 -4.77 -10.98 -0.13
CA GLU A 63 -6.01 -11.64 -0.54
C GLU A 63 -6.81 -10.77 -1.52
N LEU A 64 -6.91 -9.45 -1.29
CA LEU A 64 -7.53 -8.54 -2.27
C LEU A 64 -6.83 -8.58 -3.62
N CYS A 65 -5.50 -8.60 -3.63
CA CYS A 65 -4.73 -8.69 -4.88
C CYS A 65 -4.92 -10.03 -5.60
N ARG A 66 -5.10 -11.16 -4.88
CA ARG A 66 -5.43 -12.44 -5.50
C ARG A 66 -6.77 -12.35 -6.24
N ARG A 67 -7.79 -11.76 -5.62
CA ARG A 67 -9.11 -11.54 -6.25
C ARG A 67 -9.04 -10.59 -7.44
N ILE A 68 -8.20 -9.56 -7.37
CA ILE A 68 -7.93 -8.67 -8.51
C ILE A 68 -7.24 -9.46 -9.64
N ALA A 69 -6.30 -10.35 -9.33
CA ALA A 69 -5.66 -11.20 -10.34
C ALA A 69 -6.69 -12.13 -11.05
N ASP A 70 -7.65 -12.67 -10.30
CA ASP A 70 -8.75 -13.45 -10.88
C ASP A 70 -9.63 -12.60 -11.82
N ALA A 71 -9.96 -11.37 -11.43
CA ALA A 71 -10.70 -10.44 -12.27
C ALA A 71 -9.91 -10.04 -13.54
N VAL A 72 -8.60 -9.84 -13.44
CA VAL A 72 -7.72 -9.59 -14.59
C VAL A 72 -7.70 -10.79 -15.54
N LYS A 73 -7.61 -12.02 -15.01
CA LYS A 73 -7.67 -13.24 -15.80
C LYS A 73 -8.98 -13.34 -16.60
N GLU A 74 -10.11 -13.03 -15.94
CA GLU A 74 -11.43 -13.03 -16.56
C GLU A 74 -11.57 -11.96 -17.63
N GLN A 75 -11.18 -10.71 -17.31
CA GLN A 75 -11.19 -9.57 -18.22
C GLN A 75 -10.40 -9.84 -19.50
N LEU A 76 -9.23 -10.47 -19.37
CA LEU A 76 -8.35 -10.80 -20.48
C LEU A 76 -8.71 -12.10 -21.18
N LYS A 77 -9.71 -12.85 -20.68
CA LYS A 77 -10.16 -14.16 -21.18
C LYS A 77 -9.00 -15.17 -21.29
N LEU A 78 -8.11 -15.16 -20.28
CA LEU A 78 -6.98 -16.09 -20.25
C LEU A 78 -7.43 -17.44 -19.69
N SER A 79 -6.97 -18.53 -20.30
CA SER A 79 -7.20 -19.89 -19.81
C SER A 79 -6.51 -20.15 -18.47
N SER A 80 -5.31 -19.54 -18.30
CA SER A 80 -4.54 -19.57 -17.06
C SER A 80 -3.84 -18.24 -16.85
N LEU A 81 -3.59 -17.87 -15.58
CA LEU A 81 -2.79 -16.72 -15.19
C LEU A 81 -1.82 -17.15 -14.09
N LYS A 82 -0.53 -17.01 -14.33
CA LYS A 82 0.48 -17.24 -13.30
C LYS A 82 0.51 -16.03 -12.37
N VAL A 83 0.39 -16.27 -11.07
CA VAL A 83 0.57 -15.23 -10.04
C VAL A 83 1.95 -15.40 -9.44
N THR A 84 2.79 -14.37 -9.56
CA THR A 84 4.15 -14.33 -9.00
C THR A 84 4.19 -13.28 -7.90
N PHE A 85 4.63 -13.68 -6.72
CA PHE A 85 4.81 -12.76 -5.59
C PHE A 85 6.22 -12.19 -5.57
N VAL A 86 6.30 -10.86 -5.44
CA VAL A 86 7.55 -10.10 -5.42
C VAL A 86 7.69 -9.43 -4.05
N PRO A 87 8.56 -9.93 -3.17
CA PRO A 87 8.78 -9.28 -1.88
C PRO A 87 9.40 -7.90 -2.09
N VAL A 88 8.90 -6.91 -1.36
CA VAL A 88 9.39 -5.52 -1.40
C VAL A 88 9.53 -4.97 0.02
N THR A 89 10.55 -4.14 0.22
CA THR A 89 10.75 -3.39 1.46
C THR A 89 9.85 -2.14 1.52
N THR A 90 9.82 -1.45 2.67
CA THR A 90 9.12 -0.15 2.81
C THR A 90 9.64 0.86 1.79
N GLU A 91 10.95 0.91 1.59
CA GLU A 91 11.61 1.86 0.71
C GLU A 91 11.36 1.52 -0.77
N GLU A 92 11.44 0.25 -1.14
CA GLU A 92 11.39 -0.19 -2.54
C GLU A 92 9.99 -0.30 -3.14
N ARG A 93 8.92 -0.37 -2.32
CA ARG A 93 7.55 -0.73 -2.77
C ARG A 93 7.00 0.17 -3.88
N ILE A 94 7.25 1.48 -3.82
CA ILE A 94 6.82 2.43 -4.84
C ILE A 94 7.66 2.26 -6.11
N ASP A 95 8.98 2.18 -5.96
CA ASP A 95 9.90 2.03 -7.08
C ASP A 95 9.75 0.66 -7.78
N ALA A 96 9.29 -0.37 -7.08
CA ALA A 96 8.97 -1.66 -7.69
C ALA A 96 7.84 -1.53 -8.73
N ILE A 97 6.85 -0.67 -8.49
CA ILE A 97 5.77 -0.38 -9.43
C ILE A 97 6.27 0.52 -10.56
N VAL A 98 6.97 1.62 -10.23
CA VAL A 98 7.52 2.57 -11.21
C VAL A 98 8.46 1.86 -12.19
N ASN A 99 9.33 0.99 -11.69
CA ASN A 99 10.35 0.28 -12.47
C ASN A 99 9.85 -1.06 -13.06
N ASN A 100 8.54 -1.29 -13.07
CA ASN A 100 7.93 -2.50 -13.67
C ASN A 100 8.45 -3.83 -13.07
N LYS A 101 8.86 -3.85 -11.81
CA LYS A 101 9.22 -5.08 -11.07
C LYS A 101 7.97 -5.81 -10.57
N ALA A 102 6.91 -5.07 -10.24
CA ALA A 102 5.60 -5.59 -9.87
C ALA A 102 4.50 -4.84 -10.64
N ASP A 103 3.32 -5.45 -10.76
CA ASP A 103 2.18 -4.89 -11.48
C ASP A 103 1.22 -4.15 -10.54
N ILE A 104 1.11 -4.62 -9.32
CA ILE A 104 0.34 -4.02 -8.23
C ILE A 104 1.07 -4.29 -6.90
N GLU A 105 1.06 -3.32 -5.97
CA GLU A 105 1.61 -3.50 -4.62
C GLU A 105 0.49 -3.74 -3.62
N CYS A 106 0.59 -4.85 -2.91
CA CYS A 106 -0.40 -5.46 -2.05
C CYS A 106 0.01 -5.31 -0.58
N GLY A 107 0.16 -4.08 -0.11
CA GLY A 107 0.67 -3.82 1.24
C GLY A 107 -0.23 -2.91 2.08
N ALA A 108 0.40 -2.30 3.08
CA ALA A 108 -0.17 -1.28 3.95
C ALA A 108 0.33 0.09 3.48
N THR A 109 -0.08 0.52 2.29
CA THR A 109 0.44 1.75 1.70
C THR A 109 -0.61 2.86 1.70
N THR A 110 -0.35 3.89 2.51
CA THR A 110 -1.21 5.07 2.61
C THR A 110 -1.17 5.87 1.33
N MET A 111 -2.33 6.26 0.85
CA MET A 111 -2.49 7.19 -0.26
C MET A 111 -2.06 8.59 0.17
N THR A 112 -1.10 9.18 -0.52
CA THR A 112 -0.70 10.59 -0.33
C THR A 112 -0.58 11.29 -1.68
N LEU A 113 -0.72 12.62 -1.69
CA LEU A 113 -0.56 13.41 -2.91
C LEU A 113 0.87 13.29 -3.46
N SER A 114 1.88 13.30 -2.60
CA SER A 114 3.28 13.13 -3.01
C SER A 114 3.57 11.77 -3.66
N ARG A 115 2.96 10.68 -3.13
CA ARG A 115 3.07 9.36 -3.78
C ARG A 115 2.35 9.33 -5.13
N ARG A 116 1.21 10.05 -5.26
CA ARG A 116 0.47 10.18 -6.53
C ARG A 116 1.23 10.92 -7.63
N GLU A 117 2.31 11.61 -7.30
CA GLU A 117 3.22 12.15 -8.32
C GLU A 117 3.97 11.06 -9.09
N LYS A 118 4.19 9.89 -8.46
CA LYS A 118 4.97 8.78 -9.02
C LYS A 118 4.11 7.58 -9.44
N VAL A 119 3.01 7.33 -8.72
CA VAL A 119 2.14 6.15 -8.88
C VAL A 119 0.68 6.55 -8.78
N ASP A 120 -0.23 5.64 -9.17
CA ASP A 120 -1.65 5.73 -8.85
C ASP A 120 -2.01 4.71 -7.77
N PHE A 121 -3.23 4.83 -7.27
CA PHE A 121 -3.82 3.94 -6.28
C PHE A 121 -5.18 3.47 -6.77
N THR A 122 -5.56 2.25 -6.39
CA THR A 122 -6.93 1.78 -6.50
C THR A 122 -7.88 2.60 -5.61
N ALA A 123 -9.15 2.29 -5.64
CA ALA A 123 -10.10 2.67 -4.59
C ALA A 123 -9.54 2.27 -3.20
N MET A 124 -10.01 2.96 -2.16
CA MET A 124 -9.60 2.68 -0.79
C MET A 124 -9.90 1.23 -0.41
N THR A 125 -8.93 0.60 0.26
CA THR A 125 -9.05 -0.78 0.73
C THR A 125 -9.13 -0.90 2.24
N PHE A 126 -8.59 0.09 2.98
CA PHE A 126 -8.60 0.08 4.44
C PHE A 126 -8.48 1.50 5.02
N LEU A 127 -8.93 1.66 6.28
CA LEU A 127 -8.77 2.87 7.08
C LEU A 127 -8.22 2.51 8.45
N THR A 128 -7.18 3.21 8.87
CA THR A 128 -6.54 3.07 10.17
C THR A 128 -5.99 4.42 10.64
N GLY A 129 -5.11 4.43 11.63
CA GLY A 129 -4.36 5.61 12.05
C GLY A 129 -3.03 5.22 12.64
N GLY A 130 -2.10 6.16 12.73
CA GLY A 130 -0.84 6.00 13.43
C GLY A 130 -1.05 5.93 14.95
N SER A 131 -0.43 4.96 15.61
CA SER A 131 -0.45 4.76 17.07
C SER A 131 0.92 4.30 17.55
N ILE A 132 1.03 4.01 18.84
CA ILE A 132 2.26 3.53 19.46
C ILE A 132 2.06 2.17 20.11
N LEU A 133 3.15 1.40 20.17
CA LEU A 133 3.28 0.19 20.95
C LEU A 133 4.38 0.40 21.98
N SER A 134 4.14 0.02 23.21
CA SER A 134 5.11 0.10 24.31
C SER A 134 5.16 -1.22 25.09
N LEU A 135 6.10 -1.36 26.01
CA LEU A 135 6.06 -2.45 26.98
C LEU A 135 4.95 -2.19 28.03
N ALA A 136 4.29 -3.25 28.48
CA ALA A 136 3.15 -3.16 29.39
C ALA A 136 3.49 -2.44 30.72
N ASP A 137 4.74 -2.60 31.18
CA ASP A 137 5.27 -2.00 32.42
C ASP A 137 5.85 -0.59 32.24
N SER A 138 5.85 -0.03 31.02
CA SER A 138 6.51 1.25 30.71
C SER A 138 5.78 2.50 31.19
N GLY A 139 4.48 2.38 31.51
CA GLY A 139 3.60 3.53 31.80
C GLY A 139 3.21 4.36 30.56
N ILE A 140 3.59 3.92 29.35
CA ILE A 140 3.27 4.59 28.08
C ILE A 140 2.04 3.94 27.48
N ASP A 141 0.88 4.61 27.51
CA ASP A 141 -0.39 4.13 26.96
C ASP A 141 -1.08 5.16 26.05
N ALA A 142 -0.45 6.32 25.87
CA ALA A 142 -0.90 7.39 24.99
C ALA A 142 0.30 8.09 24.36
N ILE A 143 0.11 8.69 23.19
CA ILE A 143 1.20 9.41 22.50
C ILE A 143 1.76 10.57 23.36
N ALA A 144 0.96 11.18 24.20
CA ALA A 144 1.42 12.24 25.11
C ALA A 144 2.45 11.73 26.16
N ASN A 145 2.45 10.44 26.49
CA ASN A 145 3.35 9.85 27.47
C ASN A 145 4.78 9.60 26.94
N VAL A 146 5.04 9.89 25.66
CA VAL A 146 6.39 9.75 25.08
C VAL A 146 7.28 10.97 25.34
N ALA A 147 6.84 11.97 26.10
CA ALA A 147 7.66 13.11 26.48
C ALA A 147 8.95 12.66 27.20
N GLY A 148 10.12 13.09 26.69
CA GLY A 148 11.45 12.68 27.19
C GLY A 148 11.83 11.23 26.86
N LYS A 149 11.08 10.52 26.03
CA LYS A 149 11.27 9.12 25.67
C LYS A 149 11.83 8.98 24.24
N SER A 150 12.26 7.76 23.92
CA SER A 150 12.69 7.36 22.58
C SER A 150 11.60 6.55 21.88
N VAL A 151 11.25 6.93 20.65
CA VAL A 151 10.21 6.27 19.86
C VAL A 151 10.79 5.79 18.54
N ALA A 152 10.83 4.47 18.32
CA ALA A 152 11.21 3.89 17.03
C ALA A 152 10.12 4.15 15.99
N VAL A 153 10.52 4.37 14.74
CA VAL A 153 9.62 4.47 13.60
C VAL A 153 10.34 3.99 12.33
N VAL A 154 9.62 3.35 11.42
CA VAL A 154 10.20 2.88 10.16
C VAL A 154 10.39 4.06 9.21
N THR A 155 11.60 4.24 8.70
CA THR A 155 11.97 5.30 7.77
C THR A 155 11.10 5.29 6.50
N GLY A 156 10.73 6.48 6.00
CA GLY A 156 9.96 6.65 4.75
C GLY A 156 8.50 6.25 4.83
N THR A 157 7.95 6.11 6.06
CA THR A 157 6.52 5.86 6.29
C THR A 157 5.76 7.16 6.57
N THR A 158 4.45 7.14 6.35
CA THR A 158 3.53 8.20 6.81
C THR A 158 3.42 8.23 8.32
N SER A 159 3.63 7.08 9.00
CA SER A 159 3.73 7.02 10.46
C SER A 159 4.90 7.85 10.98
N GLN A 160 6.05 7.89 10.27
CA GLN A 160 7.18 8.75 10.64
C GLN A 160 6.79 10.23 10.56
N SER A 161 6.38 10.69 9.38
CA SER A 161 6.02 12.11 9.20
C SER A 161 4.83 12.54 10.05
N GLY A 162 3.86 11.63 10.26
CA GLY A 162 2.69 11.87 11.13
C GLY A 162 3.08 11.98 12.61
N LEU A 163 3.99 11.13 13.08
CA LEU A 163 4.53 11.20 14.44
C LEU A 163 5.27 12.52 14.66
N GLU A 164 6.21 12.87 13.77
CA GLU A 164 7.00 14.10 13.86
C GLU A 164 6.11 15.34 13.89
N ALA A 165 5.13 15.41 12.97
CA ALA A 165 4.16 16.52 12.93
C ALA A 165 3.29 16.60 14.19
N TYR A 166 2.89 15.44 14.74
CA TYR A 166 2.11 15.41 15.98
C TYR A 166 2.92 15.89 17.18
N LEU A 167 4.17 15.43 17.31
CA LEU A 167 5.08 15.83 18.38
C LEU A 167 5.36 17.34 18.35
N GLU A 168 5.66 17.88 17.17
CA GLU A 168 5.87 19.32 16.95
C GLU A 168 4.64 20.14 17.32
N LYS A 169 3.47 19.79 16.75
CA LYS A 169 2.20 20.48 16.98
C LYS A 169 1.81 20.55 18.45
N ASN A 170 2.10 19.48 19.21
CA ASN A 170 1.71 19.36 20.62
C ASN A 170 2.86 19.73 21.59
N LEU A 171 4.00 20.20 21.06
CA LEU A 171 5.21 20.60 21.82
C LEU A 171 5.73 19.45 22.71
N ILE A 172 5.61 18.21 22.24
CA ILE A 172 6.09 17.01 22.93
C ILE A 172 7.53 16.73 22.50
N GLN A 173 8.47 16.83 23.44
CA GLN A 173 9.87 16.50 23.20
C GLN A 173 10.10 15.00 23.33
N ALA A 174 10.31 14.31 22.22
CA ALA A 174 10.66 12.88 22.18
C ALA A 174 11.80 12.66 21.19
N LYS A 175 12.60 11.61 21.44
CA LYS A 175 13.67 11.22 20.51
C LYS A 175 13.09 10.23 19.48
N VAL A 176 12.91 10.67 18.24
CA VAL A 176 12.55 9.77 17.12
C VAL A 176 13.78 8.96 16.72
N VAL A 177 13.64 7.64 16.66
CA VAL A 177 14.68 6.68 16.31
C VAL A 177 14.26 5.95 15.03
N GLU A 178 14.91 6.27 13.93
CA GLU A 178 14.63 5.63 12.65
C GLU A 178 15.16 4.19 12.62
N VAL A 179 14.35 3.28 12.04
CA VAL A 179 14.68 1.88 11.83
C VAL A 179 14.32 1.46 10.40
N ALA A 180 15.00 0.42 9.90
CA ALA A 180 14.79 -0.03 8.51
C ALA A 180 13.45 -0.78 8.30
N ASN A 181 13.00 -1.55 9.30
CA ASN A 181 11.81 -2.38 9.21
C ASN A 181 11.17 -2.60 10.59
N ARG A 182 9.99 -3.23 10.59
CA ARG A 182 9.20 -3.46 11.82
C ARG A 182 9.80 -4.50 12.74
N ASP A 183 10.50 -5.49 12.20
CA ASP A 183 11.19 -6.51 13.01
C ASP A 183 12.31 -5.88 13.84
N GLU A 184 13.05 -4.94 13.26
CA GLU A 184 14.06 -4.17 13.99
C GLU A 184 13.43 -3.32 15.09
N ALA A 185 12.31 -2.63 14.78
CA ALA A 185 11.59 -1.84 15.77
C ALA A 185 11.14 -2.68 16.97
N MET A 186 10.51 -3.83 16.70
CA MET A 186 10.05 -4.77 17.73
C MET A 186 11.21 -5.31 18.58
N LYS A 187 12.32 -5.70 17.94
CA LYS A 187 13.53 -6.16 18.67
C LYS A 187 14.10 -5.09 19.59
N ARG A 188 14.18 -3.84 19.10
CA ARG A 188 14.67 -2.70 19.90
C ARG A 188 13.74 -2.39 21.07
N LEU A 189 12.42 -2.46 20.87
CA LEU A 189 11.42 -2.27 21.93
C LEU A 189 11.54 -3.37 23.00
N GLN A 190 11.59 -4.63 22.60
CA GLN A 190 11.77 -5.77 23.51
C GLN A 190 13.08 -5.71 24.31
N ALA A 191 14.15 -5.24 23.65
CA ALA A 191 15.46 -5.04 24.29
C ALA A 191 15.55 -3.75 25.15
N LYS A 192 14.45 -3.00 25.29
CA LYS A 192 14.40 -1.69 26.01
C LYS A 192 15.41 -0.67 25.47
N GLN A 193 15.77 -0.77 24.17
CA GLN A 193 16.63 0.19 23.47
C GLN A 193 15.85 1.40 22.96
N VAL A 194 14.53 1.26 22.89
CA VAL A 194 13.56 2.35 22.66
C VAL A 194 12.39 2.14 23.63
N ASP A 195 11.70 3.23 23.98
CA ASP A 195 10.59 3.21 24.94
C ASP A 195 9.24 2.89 24.28
N ALA A 196 9.09 3.21 22.99
CA ALA A 196 7.90 2.94 22.21
C ALA A 196 8.26 2.69 20.73
N PHE A 197 7.31 2.08 20.00
CA PHE A 197 7.36 1.90 18.55
C PHE A 197 6.10 2.51 17.93
N ALA A 198 6.25 3.47 17.01
CA ALA A 198 5.18 4.12 16.28
C ALA A 198 4.99 3.47 14.89
N SER A 199 3.75 3.08 14.59
CA SER A 199 3.32 2.55 13.30
C SER A 199 1.80 2.66 13.18
N ASP A 200 1.26 2.23 12.04
CA ASP A 200 -0.19 2.15 11.85
C ASP A 200 -0.78 1.16 12.85
N GLN A 201 -1.84 1.56 13.55
CA GLN A 201 -2.45 0.78 14.64
C GLN A 201 -2.77 -0.65 14.22
N ILE A 202 -3.33 -0.83 13.00
CA ILE A 202 -3.66 -2.17 12.51
C ILE A 202 -2.43 -3.06 12.34
N VAL A 203 -1.29 -2.49 11.95
CA VAL A 203 -0.02 -3.23 11.84
C VAL A 203 0.52 -3.55 13.22
N LEU A 204 0.46 -2.62 14.18
CA LEU A 204 0.84 -2.89 15.58
C LEU A 204 0.01 -4.03 16.17
N ILE A 205 -1.30 -4.06 15.92
CA ILE A 205 -2.17 -5.17 16.33
C ILE A 205 -1.70 -6.50 15.69
N GLY A 206 -1.39 -6.49 14.39
CA GLY A 206 -0.89 -7.69 13.71
C GLY A 206 0.43 -8.20 14.27
N LEU A 207 1.34 -7.31 14.63
CA LEU A 207 2.60 -7.66 15.30
C LEU A 207 2.35 -8.25 16.70
N LEU A 208 1.40 -7.70 17.46
CA LEU A 208 0.98 -8.26 18.75
C LEU A 208 0.41 -9.67 18.60
N MET A 209 -0.42 -9.93 17.57
CA MET A 209 -0.98 -11.26 17.30
C MET A 209 0.10 -12.31 17.02
N GLN A 210 1.24 -11.91 16.49
CA GLN A 210 2.37 -12.77 16.17
C GLN A 210 3.41 -12.83 17.31
N ALA A 211 3.30 -11.96 18.31
CA ALA A 211 4.23 -11.95 19.43
C ALA A 211 4.06 -13.22 20.30
N PRO A 212 5.16 -13.83 20.77
CA PRO A 212 5.09 -14.98 21.70
C PRO A 212 4.34 -14.68 23.00
N ASP A 213 4.45 -13.45 23.49
CA ASP A 213 3.72 -12.93 24.65
C ASP A 213 3.11 -11.56 24.31
N PRO A 214 1.88 -11.53 23.78
CA PRO A 214 1.18 -10.27 23.51
C PRO A 214 0.93 -9.42 24.77
N GLY A 215 0.83 -10.05 25.95
CA GLY A 215 0.59 -9.39 27.23
C GLY A 215 1.78 -8.56 27.71
N ALA A 216 2.98 -8.80 27.17
CA ALA A 216 4.18 -7.99 27.46
C ALA A 216 4.12 -6.58 26.88
N PHE A 217 3.14 -6.31 26.01
CA PHE A 217 3.02 -5.04 25.30
C PHE A 217 1.72 -4.32 25.60
N LYS A 218 1.69 -3.03 25.33
CA LYS A 218 0.52 -2.17 25.43
C LYS A 218 0.38 -1.33 24.17
N LEU A 219 -0.77 -1.45 23.51
CA LEU A 219 -1.16 -0.60 22.38
C LEU A 219 -1.63 0.76 22.90
N GLY A 220 -1.18 1.84 22.26
CA GLY A 220 -1.63 3.19 22.55
C GLY A 220 -3.14 3.33 22.29
N ARG A 221 -3.82 4.08 23.19
CA ARG A 221 -5.27 4.29 23.16
C ARG A 221 -5.72 5.36 22.16
N ASP A 222 -4.79 6.18 21.69
CA ASP A 222 -5.03 7.31 20.80
C ASP A 222 -4.29 7.16 19.47
N LEU A 223 -4.72 7.95 18.49
CA LEU A 223 -4.13 8.02 17.17
C LEU A 223 -3.47 9.39 16.98
N PHE A 224 -2.27 9.41 16.38
CA PHE A 224 -1.59 10.65 16.01
C PHE A 224 -1.77 11.02 14.54
N SER A 225 -2.26 10.11 13.71
CA SER A 225 -2.59 10.34 12.29
C SER A 225 -3.77 9.48 11.84
N TYR A 226 -4.28 9.76 10.62
CA TYR A 226 -5.24 8.91 9.94
C TYR A 226 -4.62 8.43 8.62
N GLU A 227 -4.82 7.15 8.34
CA GLU A 227 -4.18 6.47 7.23
C GLU A 227 -5.24 5.79 6.35
N SER A 228 -5.36 6.25 5.11
CA SER A 228 -6.21 5.63 4.10
C SER A 228 -5.35 4.78 3.15
N TYR A 229 -5.57 3.47 3.12
CA TYR A 229 -4.82 2.59 2.23
C TYR A 229 -5.48 2.41 0.88
N GLY A 230 -4.64 2.25 -0.14
CA GLY A 230 -5.00 1.76 -1.46
C GLY A 230 -3.87 0.88 -2.00
N LEU A 231 -4.20 -0.01 -2.91
CA LEU A 231 -3.17 -0.81 -3.59
C LEU A 231 -2.49 0.08 -4.64
N VAL A 232 -1.16 -0.04 -4.72
CA VAL A 232 -0.38 0.85 -5.61
C VAL A 232 -0.32 0.25 -7.01
N VAL A 233 -0.64 1.05 -8.00
CA VAL A 233 -0.59 0.70 -9.42
C VAL A 233 0.23 1.73 -10.20
N ARG A 234 0.64 1.43 -11.42
CA ARG A 234 1.38 2.38 -12.26
C ARG A 234 0.57 3.65 -12.52
N ARG A 235 1.26 4.77 -12.50
CA ARG A 235 0.66 6.04 -12.85
C ARG A 235 0.19 6.05 -14.31
N ASN A 236 -0.96 6.65 -14.55
CA ASN A 236 -1.59 6.77 -15.87
C ASN A 236 -2.00 5.43 -16.52
N ASP A 237 -2.11 4.36 -15.74
CA ASP A 237 -2.62 3.07 -16.17
C ASP A 237 -4.10 2.94 -15.78
N ALA A 238 -4.93 3.74 -16.44
CA ALA A 238 -6.35 3.85 -16.11
C ALA A 238 -7.11 2.54 -16.34
N ASP A 239 -6.74 1.79 -17.38
CA ASP A 239 -7.42 0.54 -17.73
C ASP A 239 -7.15 -0.56 -16.70
N PHE A 240 -5.91 -0.75 -16.29
CA PHE A 240 -5.56 -1.71 -15.23
C PHE A 240 -6.20 -1.30 -13.89
N ARG A 241 -6.11 -0.01 -13.53
CA ARG A 241 -6.74 0.51 -12.32
C ARG A 241 -8.25 0.28 -12.33
N LEU A 242 -8.94 0.50 -13.46
CA LEU A 242 -10.37 0.27 -13.58
C LEU A 242 -10.75 -1.19 -13.33
N VAL A 243 -9.97 -2.14 -13.84
CA VAL A 243 -10.19 -3.57 -13.55
C VAL A 243 -10.04 -3.87 -12.06
N ALA A 244 -9.00 -3.32 -11.44
CA ALA A 244 -8.78 -3.46 -9.99
C ALA A 244 -9.91 -2.84 -9.17
N ASP A 245 -10.35 -1.63 -9.53
CA ASP A 245 -11.43 -0.91 -8.85
C ASP A 245 -12.78 -1.62 -8.99
N ARG A 246 -13.09 -2.19 -10.17
CA ARG A 246 -14.28 -3.04 -10.39
C ARG A 246 -14.25 -4.28 -9.51
N ALA A 247 -13.11 -4.96 -9.44
CA ALA A 247 -12.95 -6.12 -8.57
C ALA A 247 -13.20 -5.77 -7.09
N LEU A 248 -12.64 -4.66 -6.60
CA LEU A 248 -12.88 -4.17 -5.24
C LEU A 248 -14.35 -3.80 -5.02
N ALA A 249 -14.95 -3.03 -5.94
CA ALA A 249 -16.36 -2.65 -5.84
C ALA A 249 -17.28 -3.90 -5.81
N GLN A 250 -16.98 -4.93 -6.60
CA GLN A 250 -17.72 -6.19 -6.58
C GLN A 250 -17.57 -6.90 -5.23
N ILE A 251 -16.36 -7.00 -4.68
CA ILE A 251 -16.09 -7.59 -3.36
C ILE A 251 -16.91 -6.88 -2.28
N TYR A 252 -17.02 -5.55 -2.35
CA TYR A 252 -17.80 -4.74 -1.40
C TYR A 252 -19.29 -4.95 -1.60
N ARG A 253 -19.82 -4.87 -2.84
CA ARG A 253 -21.25 -5.06 -3.16
C ARG A 253 -21.79 -6.43 -2.75
N THR A 254 -20.97 -7.47 -2.92
CA THR A 254 -21.39 -8.86 -2.64
C THR A 254 -21.17 -9.28 -1.19
N GLY A 255 -20.61 -8.40 -0.35
CA GLY A 255 -20.27 -8.72 1.05
C GLY A 255 -19.07 -9.67 1.21
N GLN A 256 -18.37 -10.03 0.12
CA GLN A 256 -17.18 -10.89 0.20
C GLN A 256 -16.07 -10.26 1.04
N ILE A 257 -16.08 -8.95 1.21
CA ILE A 257 -15.13 -8.25 2.07
C ILE A 257 -15.19 -8.71 3.53
N GLU A 258 -16.37 -9.12 4.01
CA GLU A 258 -16.53 -9.65 5.37
C GLU A 258 -15.74 -10.93 5.57
N GLN A 259 -15.73 -11.81 4.56
CA GLN A 259 -14.92 -13.03 4.59
C GLN A 259 -13.41 -12.70 4.61
N VAL A 260 -12.96 -11.81 3.72
CA VAL A 260 -11.54 -11.36 3.68
C VAL A 260 -11.13 -10.74 5.01
N TYR A 261 -12.01 -9.92 5.58
CA TYR A 261 -11.79 -9.30 6.88
C TYR A 261 -11.71 -10.35 7.99
N ALA A 262 -12.67 -11.26 8.06
CA ALA A 262 -12.71 -12.32 9.08
C ALA A 262 -11.48 -13.23 9.02
N GLN A 263 -11.01 -13.60 7.83
CA GLN A 263 -9.80 -14.40 7.66
C GLN A 263 -8.55 -13.68 8.18
N SER A 264 -8.45 -12.36 7.97
CA SER A 264 -7.26 -11.57 8.34
C SER A 264 -7.27 -11.10 9.79
N PHE A 265 -8.44 -10.77 10.34
CA PHE A 265 -8.59 -10.09 11.64
C PHE A 265 -9.42 -10.86 12.66
N GLY A 266 -10.15 -11.91 12.22
CA GLY A 266 -11.07 -12.65 13.07
C GLY A 266 -10.40 -13.33 14.26
N LYS A 267 -9.17 -13.82 14.11
CA LYS A 267 -8.38 -14.42 15.21
C LYS A 267 -8.09 -13.41 16.34
N ALA A 268 -8.02 -12.11 16.02
CA ALA A 268 -7.86 -11.03 17.02
C ALA A 268 -9.20 -10.58 17.62
N GLY A 269 -10.33 -11.16 17.22
CA GLY A 269 -11.65 -10.71 17.65
C GLY A 269 -12.04 -9.33 17.12
N LEU A 270 -11.32 -8.79 16.13
CA LEU A 270 -11.57 -7.47 15.58
C LEU A 270 -12.79 -7.48 14.68
N ARG A 271 -13.56 -6.40 14.76
CA ARG A 271 -14.66 -6.07 13.85
C ARG A 271 -14.30 -4.81 13.07
N PRO A 272 -14.81 -4.62 11.84
CA PRO A 272 -14.67 -3.35 11.15
C PRO A 272 -15.22 -2.21 12.01
N SER A 273 -14.48 -1.11 12.10
CA SER A 273 -15.02 0.12 12.68
C SER A 273 -16.17 0.64 11.83
N GLU A 274 -17.04 1.48 12.39
CA GLU A 274 -18.14 2.12 11.63
C GLU A 274 -17.62 2.88 10.41
N LEU A 275 -16.47 3.57 10.57
CA LEU A 275 -15.83 4.29 9.47
C LEU A 275 -15.33 3.35 8.37
N LEU A 276 -14.76 2.21 8.73
CA LEU A 276 -14.31 1.20 7.77
C LEU A 276 -15.51 0.54 7.06
N ALA A 277 -16.58 0.24 7.80
CA ALA A 277 -17.81 -0.30 7.22
C ALA A 277 -18.46 0.71 6.25
N ALA A 278 -18.49 1.99 6.61
CA ALA A 278 -18.95 3.05 5.73
C ALA A 278 -18.10 3.17 4.45
N MET A 279 -16.77 3.06 4.57
CA MET A 279 -15.86 3.06 3.42
C MET A 279 -16.19 1.90 2.46
N TYR A 280 -16.43 0.69 2.96
CA TYR A 280 -16.85 -0.44 2.11
C TYR A 280 -18.20 -0.17 1.42
N ALA A 281 -19.19 0.39 2.17
CA ALA A 281 -20.48 0.71 1.62
C ALA A 281 -20.40 1.76 0.49
N PHE A 282 -19.62 2.82 0.67
CA PHE A 282 -19.40 3.84 -0.36
C PHE A 282 -18.52 3.34 -1.51
N GLY A 283 -17.61 2.42 -1.24
CA GLY A 283 -16.77 1.75 -2.25
C GLY A 283 -17.51 0.72 -3.11
N ALA A 284 -18.72 0.32 -2.72
CA ALA A 284 -19.59 -0.61 -3.46
C ALA A 284 -20.23 0.04 -4.69
N LEU A 285 -19.39 0.63 -5.56
CA LEU A 285 -19.85 1.35 -6.75
C LEU A 285 -20.65 0.44 -7.69
N PRO A 286 -21.76 0.94 -8.31
CA PRO A 286 -22.47 0.22 -9.37
C PRO A 286 -21.60 0.10 -10.63
N GLU A 287 -21.97 -0.86 -11.55
CA GLU A 287 -21.35 -0.94 -12.88
C GLU A 287 -21.76 0.23 -13.75
#